data_509287deb33e0795b393970342be8690
#
_entry.id   509287deb33e0795b393970342be8690
#
_cell.length_a   1.000
_cell.length_b   1.000
_cell.length_c   1.000
_cell.angle_alpha   90.00
_cell.angle_beta   90.00
_cell.angle_gamma   90.00
#
_symmetry.space_group_name_H-M   'P 1'
#
loop_
_entity.id
_entity.type
_entity.pdbx_description
1 polymer ?
#
loop_
_entity_poly.entity_id
_entity_poly.type
_entity_poly.pdbx_seq_one_letter_code
_entity_poly.pdbx_strand_id
1 'polypeptide(L)' 'MKEVIRNKVAELRLKANITQEEMGEKVGVSRQTIIAIEKGNYTPSVLLALKIASFFNKKVEDIFFVFYEK' A
#
# COMPACT_ATOMS: atom_id res chain seq x y z
N MET A 1 22.49 -7.19 -6.14
CA MET A 1 21.03 -7.32 -5.98
C MET A 1 20.40 -5.96 -5.72
N LYS A 2 19.20 -5.79 -6.18
CA LYS A 2 18.49 -4.52 -6.04
C LYS A 2 17.41 -4.66 -4.96
N GLU A 3 17.36 -3.69 -4.06
CA GLU A 3 16.31 -3.65 -3.05
C GLU A 3 15.10 -2.90 -3.61
N VAL A 4 13.93 -3.48 -3.45
CA VAL A 4 12.66 -2.84 -3.82
C VAL A 4 11.67 -3.05 -2.70
N ILE A 5 10.67 -2.16 -2.63
CA ILE A 5 9.56 -2.33 -1.69
C ILE A 5 8.43 -3.03 -2.41
N ARG A 6 7.94 -4.09 -1.80
CA ARG A 6 6.73 -4.78 -2.25
C ARG A 6 5.66 -4.67 -1.19
N ASN A 7 4.42 -4.86 -1.57
CA ASN A 7 3.33 -4.69 -0.63
C ASN A 7 2.15 -5.59 -0.93
N LYS A 8 1.25 -5.68 0.05
CA LYS A 8 0.04 -6.48 -0.03
C LYS A 8 -1.21 -5.60 -0.04
N VAL A 9 -1.07 -4.33 -0.43
CA VAL A 9 -2.19 -3.38 -0.39
C VAL A 9 -3.35 -3.83 -1.26
N ALA A 10 -3.08 -4.23 -2.51
CA ALA A 10 -4.13 -4.68 -3.42
C ALA A 10 -4.86 -5.90 -2.87
N GLU A 11 -4.11 -6.87 -2.34
CA GLU A 11 -4.67 -8.09 -1.78
C GLU A 11 -5.60 -7.76 -0.60
N LEU A 12 -5.15 -6.91 0.31
CA LEU A 12 -5.94 -6.53 1.48
C LEU A 12 -7.17 -5.72 1.07
N ARG A 13 -7.00 -4.82 0.10
CA ARG A 13 -8.11 -4.01 -0.40
C ARG A 13 -9.19 -4.90 -1.02
N LEU A 14 -8.79 -5.86 -1.83
CA LEU A 14 -9.74 -6.79 -2.47
C LEU A 14 -10.47 -7.64 -1.44
N LYS A 15 -9.77 -8.09 -0.40
CA LYS A 15 -10.39 -8.84 0.68
C LYS A 15 -11.40 -8.00 1.45
N ALA A 16 -11.14 -6.69 1.57
CA ALA A 16 -12.05 -5.76 2.23
C ALA A 16 -13.20 -5.33 1.30
N ASN A 17 -13.17 -5.75 0.05
CA ASN A 17 -14.20 -5.48 -0.94
C ASN A 17 -14.41 -3.97 -1.18
N ILE A 18 -13.32 -3.23 -1.28
CA ILE A 18 -13.35 -1.79 -1.58
C ILE A 18 -12.59 -1.49 -2.85
N THR A 19 -12.97 -0.39 -3.51
CA THR A 19 -12.30 0.05 -4.74
C THR A 19 -11.04 0.84 -4.41
N GLN A 20 -10.18 1.04 -5.43
CA GLN A 20 -9.00 1.89 -5.28
C GLN A 20 -9.41 3.32 -4.92
N GLU A 21 -10.48 3.82 -5.53
CA GLU A 21 -10.99 5.16 -5.23
C GLU A 21 -11.45 5.27 -3.78
N GLU A 22 -12.22 4.30 -3.30
CA GLU A 22 -12.68 4.27 -1.92
C GLU A 22 -11.52 4.24 -0.95
N MET A 23 -10.51 3.43 -1.24
CA MET A 23 -9.32 3.37 -0.39
C MET A 23 -8.58 4.71 -0.37
N GLY A 24 -8.44 5.35 -1.53
CA GLY A 24 -7.81 6.67 -1.60
C GLY A 24 -8.52 7.66 -0.68
N GLU A 25 -9.84 7.68 -0.71
CA GLU A 25 -10.63 8.53 0.18
C GLU A 25 -10.37 8.23 1.65
N LYS A 26 -10.29 6.95 2.00
CA LYS A 26 -10.10 6.53 3.39
C LYS A 26 -8.74 6.94 3.96
N VAL A 27 -7.71 6.93 3.13
CA VAL A 27 -6.35 7.28 3.59
C VAL A 27 -5.88 8.66 3.13
N GLY A 28 -6.76 9.40 2.43
CA GLY A 28 -6.51 10.80 2.10
C GLY A 28 -5.61 11.05 0.90
N VAL A 29 -5.64 10.16 -0.08
CA VAL A 29 -4.87 10.34 -1.32
C VAL A 29 -5.74 10.04 -2.53
N SER A 30 -5.25 10.37 -3.72
CA SER A 30 -5.98 10.13 -4.96
C SER A 30 -5.98 8.64 -5.32
N ARG A 31 -6.91 8.27 -6.19
CA ARG A 31 -6.96 6.93 -6.78
C ARG A 31 -5.64 6.59 -7.47
N GLN A 32 -5.06 7.55 -8.21
CA GLN A 32 -3.81 7.34 -8.92
C GLN A 32 -2.66 6.99 -7.97
N THR A 33 -2.64 7.58 -6.78
CA THR A 33 -1.63 7.25 -5.77
C THR A 33 -1.78 5.80 -5.32
N ILE A 34 -3.01 5.35 -5.07
CA ILE A 34 -3.25 3.95 -4.69
C ILE A 34 -2.81 3.01 -5.82
N ILE A 35 -3.15 3.33 -7.08
CA ILE A 35 -2.74 2.53 -8.23
C ILE A 35 -1.21 2.42 -8.27
N ALA A 36 -0.51 3.53 -8.11
CA ALA A 36 0.95 3.56 -8.16
C ALA A 36 1.57 2.73 -7.03
N ILE A 37 1.00 2.82 -5.83
CA ILE A 37 1.46 2.01 -4.68
C ILE A 37 1.28 0.53 -4.98
N GLU A 38 0.11 0.13 -5.42
CA GLU A 38 -0.21 -1.28 -5.68
C GLU A 38 0.67 -1.88 -6.76
N LYS A 39 1.06 -1.08 -7.75
CA LYS A 39 1.96 -1.51 -8.83
C LYS A 39 3.43 -1.53 -8.41
N GLY A 40 3.76 -0.96 -7.25
CA GLY A 40 5.15 -0.86 -6.81
C GLY A 40 5.91 0.29 -7.44
N ASN A 41 5.21 1.23 -8.09
CA ASN A 41 5.83 2.39 -8.75
C ASN A 41 5.99 3.60 -7.84
N TYR A 42 5.47 3.54 -6.64
CA TYR A 42 5.53 4.64 -5.69
C TYR A 42 5.66 4.10 -4.28
N THR A 43 6.71 4.52 -3.58
CA THR A 43 6.92 4.18 -2.19
C THR A 43 6.22 5.24 -1.34
N PRO A 44 5.23 4.87 -0.53
CA PRO A 44 4.52 5.87 0.27
C PRO A 44 5.40 6.46 1.36
N SER A 45 5.06 7.68 1.77
CA SER A 45 5.68 8.30 2.94
C SER A 45 5.40 7.44 4.17
N VAL A 46 6.18 7.64 5.23
CA VAL A 46 5.92 6.94 6.50
C VAL A 46 4.52 7.24 7.00
N LEU A 47 4.08 8.51 6.90
CA LEU A 47 2.74 8.88 7.31
C LEU A 47 1.68 8.08 6.56
N LEU A 48 1.78 8.02 5.23
CA LEU A 48 0.81 7.31 4.42
C LEU A 48 0.84 5.80 4.71
N ALA A 49 2.03 5.23 4.87
CA ALA A 49 2.18 3.82 5.21
C ALA A 49 1.50 3.49 6.54
N LEU A 50 1.65 4.36 7.54
CA LEU A 50 1.01 4.18 8.84
C LEU A 50 -0.52 4.31 8.73
N LYS A 51 -1.01 5.23 7.91
CA LYS A 51 -2.46 5.37 7.68
C LYS A 51 -3.04 4.12 7.02
N ILE A 52 -2.34 3.57 6.03
CA ILE A 52 -2.77 2.35 5.35
C ILE A 52 -2.80 1.18 6.33
N ALA A 53 -1.74 1.04 7.14
CA ALA A 53 -1.66 -0.02 8.13
C ALA A 53 -2.80 0.09 9.15
N SER A 54 -3.05 1.30 9.64
CA SER A 54 -4.14 1.56 10.58
C SER A 54 -5.50 1.21 9.97
N PHE A 55 -5.70 1.58 8.71
CA PHE A 55 -6.96 1.28 8.02
C PHE A 55 -7.23 -0.23 7.97
N PHE A 56 -6.20 -1.04 7.70
CA PHE A 56 -6.33 -2.49 7.66
C PHE A 56 -6.15 -3.17 9.01
N ASN A 57 -5.89 -2.39 10.06
CA ASN A 57 -5.64 -2.89 11.42
C ASN A 57 -4.49 -3.91 11.41
N LYS A 58 -3.39 -3.55 10.76
CA LYS A 58 -2.20 -4.39 10.64
C LYS A 58 -0.95 -3.53 10.90
N LYS A 59 0.17 -4.20 11.08
CA LYS A 59 1.46 -3.51 11.22
C LYS A 59 1.97 -3.14 9.83
N VAL A 60 2.75 -2.06 9.75
CA VAL A 60 3.34 -1.63 8.48
C VAL A 60 4.14 -2.77 7.84
N GLU A 61 4.94 -3.48 8.63
CA GLU A 61 5.79 -4.54 8.12
C GLU A 61 5.02 -5.79 7.66
N ASP A 62 3.74 -5.89 8.02
CA ASP A 62 2.87 -6.95 7.51
C ASP A 62 2.32 -6.61 6.13
N ILE A 63 2.43 -5.34 5.73
CA ILE A 63 1.89 -4.86 4.46
C ILE A 63 3.00 -4.51 3.48
N PHE A 64 4.05 -3.82 3.95
CA PHE A 64 5.18 -3.39 3.13
C PHE A 64 6.44 -4.11 3.57
N PHE A 65 7.22 -4.60 2.61
CA PHE A 65 8.44 -5.34 2.93
C PHE A 65 9.49 -5.15 1.85
N VAL A 66 10.74 -5.31 2.25
CA VAL A 66 11.86 -5.22 1.32
C VAL A 66 11.99 -6.54 0.56
N PHE A 67 12.16 -6.44 -0.74
CA PHE A 67 12.37 -7.59 -1.61
C PHE A 67 13.66 -7.36 -2.39
N TYR A 68 14.46 -8.40 -2.55
CA TYR A 68 15.73 -8.29 -3.24
C TYR A 68 15.63 -8.94 -4.62
N GLU A 69 15.73 -8.12 -5.65
CA GLU A 69 15.72 -8.60 -7.04
C GLU A 69 17.15 -8.94 -7.46
N LYS A 70 17.28 -9.98 -8.23
CA LYS A 70 18.59 -10.35 -8.82
C LYS A 70 18.92 -9.49 -10.02
#